data_d885a91f667d2a90c0745e35520e69c8
#
_entry.id   d885a91f667d2a90c0745e35520e69c8
#
_cell.length_a   1.000
_cell.length_b   1.000
_cell.length_c   1.000
_cell.angle_alpha   90.00
_cell.angle_beta   90.00
_cell.angle_gamma   90.00
#
_symmetry.space_group_name_H-M   'P 1'
#
loop_
_entity.id
_entity.type
_entity.pdbx_description
1 polymer ?
#
loop_
_entity_poly.entity_id
_entity_poly.type
_entity_poly.pdbx_seq_one_letter_code
_entity_poly.pdbx_strand_id
1 'polypeptide(L)'
;MYYQQKKIGILRMKFDNFLKQQQHTKRKPRHDESKIQKSVVRWFRLQYPQYIIAAVPNGGYRNPKEAEIMQCEGVLAGFADLIIIAQRNVLFLEMKTEKGRQSEKQKEFQNKVSKLGFEYVICRSFDQSVLAIERWIKIITIK
;
A
#
# COMPACT_ATOMS: atom_id res chain seq x y z
N MET A 1 20.96 15.55 -15.21
CA MET A 1 19.55 15.40 -15.67
C MET A 1 19.34 14.21 -16.61
N TYR A 2 20.05 14.11 -17.71
CA TYR A 2 19.90 13.05 -18.72
C TYR A 2 20.12 11.60 -18.18
N TYR A 3 21.05 11.41 -17.26
CA TYR A 3 21.37 10.10 -16.65
C TYR A 3 20.28 9.58 -15.72
N GLN A 4 19.61 10.47 -15.01
CA GLN A 4 18.52 10.11 -14.09
C GLN A 4 17.27 9.69 -14.89
N GLN A 5 16.94 10.37 -15.96
CA GLN A 5 15.81 10.01 -16.83
C GLN A 5 16.00 8.65 -17.51
N LYS A 6 17.22 8.34 -17.94
CA LYS A 6 17.56 7.04 -18.55
C LYS A 6 17.47 5.87 -17.55
N LYS A 7 17.86 6.11 -16.30
CA LYS A 7 17.77 5.12 -15.20
C LYS A 7 16.32 4.83 -14.83
N ILE A 8 15.47 5.84 -14.80
CA ILE A 8 14.01 5.74 -14.57
C ILE A 8 13.35 4.97 -15.71
N GLY A 9 13.69 5.23 -16.97
CA GLY A 9 13.16 4.53 -18.14
C GLY A 9 13.49 3.03 -18.14
N ILE A 10 14.72 2.65 -17.80
CA ILE A 10 15.16 1.25 -17.73
C ILE A 10 14.46 0.51 -16.56
N LEU A 11 14.30 1.16 -15.42
CA LEU A 11 13.57 0.62 -14.26
C LEU A 11 12.09 0.40 -14.59
N ARG A 12 11.47 1.35 -15.29
CA ARG A 12 10.07 1.25 -15.74
C ARG A 12 9.88 0.11 -16.73
N MET A 13 10.75 -0.04 -17.73
CA MET A 13 10.73 -1.18 -18.68
C MET A 13 10.89 -2.54 -17.98
N LYS A 14 11.82 -2.67 -17.03
CA LYS A 14 12.01 -3.91 -16.26
C LYS A 14 10.78 -4.25 -15.43
N PHE A 15 10.12 -3.24 -14.89
CA PHE A 15 8.91 -3.41 -14.09
C PHE A 15 7.70 -3.78 -14.98
N ASP A 16 7.53 -3.14 -16.13
CA ASP A 16 6.46 -3.45 -17.09
C ASP A 16 6.59 -4.89 -17.63
N ASN A 17 7.82 -5.35 -17.89
CA ASN A 17 8.08 -6.74 -18.28
C ASN A 17 7.77 -7.74 -17.16
N PHE A 18 8.04 -7.38 -15.89
CA PHE A 18 7.65 -8.18 -14.73
C PHE A 18 6.13 -8.30 -14.59
N LEU A 19 5.38 -7.20 -14.80
CA LEU A 19 3.92 -7.22 -14.79
C LEU A 19 3.32 -8.08 -15.90
N LYS A 20 3.89 -8.02 -17.12
CA LYS A 20 3.45 -8.87 -18.25
C LYS A 20 3.65 -10.36 -17.98
N GLN A 21 4.71 -10.76 -17.29
CA GLN A 21 4.95 -12.16 -16.92
C GLN A 21 3.96 -12.69 -15.87
N GLN A 22 3.33 -11.81 -15.05
CA GLN A 22 2.33 -12.22 -14.07
C GLN A 22 0.91 -12.40 -14.62
N GLN A 23 0.62 -11.96 -15.84
CA GLN A 23 -0.73 -12.01 -16.44
C GLN A 23 -1.16 -13.40 -16.96
N HIS A 24 -0.32 -14.44 -16.90
CA HIS A 24 -0.59 -15.73 -17.53
C HIS A 24 -1.06 -16.87 -16.61
N THR A 25 -1.55 -16.61 -15.39
CA THR A 25 -2.13 -17.69 -14.59
C THR A 25 -3.53 -17.35 -14.09
N LYS A 26 -4.55 -17.95 -14.70
CA LYS A 26 -5.92 -17.98 -14.16
C LYS A 26 -5.92 -18.74 -12.83
N ARG A 27 -5.94 -18.02 -11.70
CA ARG A 27 -6.18 -18.56 -10.35
C ARG A 27 -7.16 -17.67 -9.57
N LYS A 28 -7.93 -18.33 -8.66
CA LYS A 28 -9.08 -17.82 -7.90
C LYS A 28 -8.87 -16.47 -7.16
N PRO A 29 -9.94 -15.69 -6.91
CA PRO A 29 -9.92 -14.26 -6.50
C PRO A 29 -9.23 -13.91 -5.16
N ARG A 30 -8.85 -14.90 -4.36
CA ARG A 30 -8.37 -14.74 -2.97
C ARG A 30 -6.95 -14.14 -2.84
N HIS A 31 -6.25 -13.94 -3.94
CA HIS A 31 -4.85 -13.46 -3.92
C HIS A 31 -4.61 -12.14 -4.66
N ASP A 32 -5.66 -11.49 -5.17
CA ASP A 32 -5.46 -10.32 -6.01
C ASP A 32 -5.02 -9.09 -5.21
N GLU A 33 -5.56 -8.84 -4.02
CA GLU A 33 -5.10 -7.78 -3.12
C GLU A 33 -3.63 -7.96 -2.74
N SER A 34 -3.24 -9.18 -2.36
CA SER A 34 -1.84 -9.50 -2.03
C SER A 34 -0.87 -9.30 -3.21
N LYS A 35 -1.31 -9.60 -4.45
CA LYS A 35 -0.49 -9.36 -5.65
C LYS A 35 -0.29 -7.87 -5.91
N ILE A 36 -1.37 -7.09 -5.83
CA ILE A 36 -1.32 -5.63 -5.98
C ILE A 36 -0.36 -5.06 -4.92
N GLN A 37 -0.55 -5.45 -3.67
CA GLN A 37 0.29 -4.99 -2.55
C GLN A 37 1.77 -5.29 -2.78
N LYS A 38 2.12 -6.52 -3.16
CA LYS A 38 3.52 -6.92 -3.45
C LYS A 38 4.13 -6.08 -4.56
N SER A 39 3.36 -5.81 -5.62
CA SER A 39 3.81 -5.00 -6.76
C SER A 39 4.04 -3.55 -6.34
N VAL A 40 3.15 -2.99 -5.54
CA VAL A 40 3.27 -1.62 -4.99
C VAL A 40 4.50 -1.49 -4.10
N VAL A 41 4.70 -2.42 -3.16
CA VAL A 41 5.86 -2.41 -2.25
C VAL A 41 7.17 -2.48 -3.03
N ARG A 42 7.24 -3.39 -4.01
CA ARG A 42 8.44 -3.54 -4.86
C ARG A 42 8.71 -2.28 -5.67
N TRP A 43 7.69 -1.74 -6.34
CA TRP A 43 7.80 -0.50 -7.10
C TRP A 43 8.24 0.66 -6.23
N PHE A 44 7.61 0.85 -5.06
CA PHE A 44 7.93 1.95 -4.16
C PHE A 44 9.38 1.91 -3.69
N ARG A 45 9.87 0.75 -3.26
CA ARG A 45 11.27 0.57 -2.82
C ARG A 45 12.30 0.87 -3.91
N LEU A 46 11.93 0.67 -5.17
CA LEU A 46 12.79 0.99 -6.32
C LEU A 46 12.74 2.48 -6.66
N GLN A 47 11.58 3.12 -6.55
CA GLN A 47 11.39 4.53 -6.91
C GLN A 47 11.81 5.48 -5.79
N TYR A 48 11.56 5.11 -4.55
CA TYR A 48 11.76 5.96 -3.37
C TYR A 48 12.57 5.22 -2.28
N PRO A 49 13.81 4.81 -2.57
CA PRO A 49 14.64 4.05 -1.62
C PRO A 49 14.97 4.83 -0.33
N GLN A 50 14.81 6.16 -0.35
CA GLN A 50 15.02 7.05 0.80
C GLN A 50 13.84 7.09 1.77
N TYR A 51 12.67 6.57 1.37
CA TYR A 51 11.46 6.56 2.19
C TYR A 51 11.10 5.15 2.66
N ILE A 52 10.23 5.07 3.64
CA ILE A 52 9.85 3.80 4.27
C ILE A 52 8.48 3.39 3.77
N ILE A 53 8.34 2.13 3.36
CA ILE A 53 7.07 1.45 3.17
C ILE A 53 7.08 0.16 3.98
N ALA A 54 6.03 -0.06 4.75
CA ALA A 54 5.85 -1.25 5.57
C ALA A 54 4.42 -1.78 5.47
N ALA A 55 4.29 -3.10 5.47
CA ALA A 55 2.99 -3.75 5.61
C ALA A 55 2.64 -3.92 7.09
N VAL A 56 1.36 -3.75 7.40
CA VAL A 56 0.81 -4.06 8.72
C VAL A 56 0.01 -5.35 8.61
N PRO A 57 0.46 -6.46 9.22
CA PRO A 57 -0.18 -7.76 9.09
C PRO A 57 -1.46 -7.83 9.92
N ASN A 58 -2.56 -7.32 9.37
CA ASN A 58 -3.89 -7.33 10.00
C ASN A 58 -4.77 -8.50 9.58
N GLY A 59 -4.36 -9.31 8.62
CA GLY A 59 -5.12 -10.41 8.05
C GLY A 59 -4.69 -11.79 8.58
N GLY A 60 -5.61 -12.74 8.49
CA GLY A 60 -5.38 -14.15 8.82
C GLY A 60 -6.29 -14.64 9.95
N TYR A 61 -6.62 -15.96 9.88
CA TYR A 61 -7.32 -16.63 10.96
C TYR A 61 -6.39 -16.72 12.17
N ARG A 62 -6.86 -16.23 13.30
CA ARG A 62 -6.18 -16.35 14.60
C ARG A 62 -7.16 -16.93 15.59
N ASN A 63 -6.65 -17.73 16.54
CA ASN A 63 -7.52 -18.19 17.59
C ASN A 63 -7.90 -17.00 18.52
N PRO A 64 -9.06 -17.05 19.20
CA PRO A 64 -9.54 -15.92 20.01
C PRO A 64 -8.54 -15.45 21.07
N LYS A 65 -7.81 -16.36 21.71
CA LYS A 65 -6.81 -16.01 22.75
C LYS A 65 -5.62 -15.23 22.18
N GLU A 66 -5.10 -15.66 21.02
CA GLU A 66 -4.03 -14.94 20.32
C GLU A 66 -4.48 -13.55 19.87
N ALA A 67 -5.72 -13.44 19.37
CA ALA A 67 -6.29 -12.16 18.98
C ALA A 67 -6.42 -11.19 20.15
N GLU A 68 -6.83 -11.67 21.32
CA GLU A 68 -6.92 -10.89 22.55
C GLU A 68 -5.55 -10.42 23.04
N ILE A 69 -4.56 -11.31 23.09
CA ILE A 69 -3.18 -10.98 23.47
C ILE A 69 -2.64 -9.88 22.54
N MET A 70 -2.79 -10.04 21.22
CA MET A 70 -2.29 -9.07 20.25
C MET A 70 -2.99 -7.70 20.38
N GLN A 71 -4.28 -7.67 20.70
CA GLN A 71 -4.99 -6.41 20.98
C GLN A 71 -4.46 -5.74 22.24
N CYS A 72 -4.19 -6.51 23.29
CA CYS A 72 -3.54 -5.98 24.51
C CYS A 72 -2.12 -5.46 24.23
N GLU A 73 -1.40 -6.07 23.31
CA GLU A 73 -0.07 -5.64 22.85
C GLU A 73 -0.12 -4.43 21.90
N GLY A 74 -1.32 -3.94 21.53
CA GLY A 74 -1.51 -2.74 20.74
C GLY A 74 -1.82 -2.99 19.26
N VAL A 75 -2.10 -4.22 18.85
CA VAL A 75 -2.59 -4.49 17.49
C VAL A 75 -3.98 -3.89 17.31
N LEU A 76 -4.11 -2.98 16.37
CA LEU A 76 -5.34 -2.27 16.09
C LEU A 76 -6.09 -2.90 14.91
N ALA A 77 -7.26 -3.46 15.18
CA ALA A 77 -8.13 -3.99 14.14
C ALA A 77 -8.58 -2.88 13.18
N GLY A 78 -8.56 -3.17 11.88
CA GLY A 78 -8.94 -2.22 10.84
C GLY A 78 -7.83 -1.27 10.41
N PHE A 79 -6.60 -1.47 10.89
CA PHE A 79 -5.44 -0.72 10.40
C PHE A 79 -5.25 -0.94 8.90
N ALA A 80 -4.71 0.05 8.17
CA ALA A 80 -4.44 -0.05 6.75
C ALA A 80 -3.40 -1.15 6.42
N ASP A 81 -3.44 -1.69 5.22
CA ASP A 81 -2.52 -2.75 4.77
C ASP A 81 -1.07 -2.28 4.67
N LEU A 82 -0.86 -1.04 4.23
CA LEU A 82 0.45 -0.43 4.06
C LEU A 82 0.52 0.95 4.73
N ILE A 83 1.68 1.25 5.28
CA ILE A 83 2.05 2.57 5.78
C ILE A 83 3.28 3.07 5.01
N ILE A 84 3.26 4.33 4.56
CA ILE A 84 4.39 5.01 3.94
C ILE A 84 4.77 6.22 4.80
N ILE A 85 6.06 6.33 5.08
CA ILE A 85 6.63 7.45 5.84
C ILE A 85 7.62 8.20 4.95
N ALA A 86 7.38 9.49 4.73
CA ALA A 86 8.23 10.37 3.95
C ALA A 86 8.14 11.81 4.46
N GLN A 87 9.28 12.48 4.65
CA GLN A 87 9.37 13.91 4.99
C GLN A 87 8.41 14.38 6.10
N ARG A 88 8.40 13.71 7.24
CA ARG A 88 7.50 13.99 8.40
C ARG A 88 6.00 13.77 8.12
N ASN A 89 5.67 13.12 7.01
CA ASN A 89 4.30 12.79 6.63
C ASN A 89 4.11 11.29 6.59
N VAL A 90 2.86 10.87 6.76
CA VAL A 90 2.44 9.47 6.73
C VAL A 90 1.26 9.33 5.78
N LEU A 91 1.34 8.33 4.91
CA LEU A 91 0.24 7.90 4.04
C LEU A 91 -0.17 6.49 4.42
N PHE A 92 -1.46 6.27 4.58
CA PHE A 92 -2.06 4.96 4.79
C PHE A 92 -2.70 4.47 3.49
N LEU A 93 -2.36 3.24 3.07
CA LEU A 93 -2.93 2.62 1.88
C LEU A 93 -3.66 1.35 2.26
N GLU A 94 -4.88 1.25 1.84
CA GLU A 94 -5.73 0.06 1.95
C GLU A 94 -5.87 -0.58 0.57
N MET A 95 -5.52 -1.86 0.47
CA MET A 95 -5.69 -2.63 -0.77
C MET A 95 -7.05 -3.30 -0.80
N LYS A 96 -7.79 -3.11 -1.88
CA LYS A 96 -9.07 -3.76 -2.12
C LYS A 96 -9.14 -4.31 -3.53
N THR A 97 -9.84 -5.43 -3.70
CA THR A 97 -10.29 -5.84 -5.03
C THR A 97 -11.30 -4.83 -5.58
N GLU A 98 -11.62 -4.90 -6.87
CA GLU A 98 -12.59 -4.00 -7.50
C GLU A 98 -13.95 -3.98 -6.78
N LYS A 99 -14.41 -5.15 -6.32
CA LYS A 99 -15.67 -5.33 -5.58
C LYS A 99 -15.51 -5.32 -4.06
N GLY A 100 -14.30 -5.27 -3.55
CA GLY A 100 -14.00 -5.29 -2.12
C GLY A 100 -14.51 -4.05 -1.40
N ARG A 101 -15.03 -4.24 -0.19
CA ARG A 101 -15.53 -3.17 0.67
C ARG A 101 -14.74 -3.10 1.96
N GLN A 102 -14.64 -1.92 2.53
CA GLN A 102 -14.09 -1.75 3.87
C GLN A 102 -15.01 -2.37 4.93
N SER A 103 -14.39 -2.97 5.96
CA SER A 103 -15.11 -3.30 7.19
C SER A 103 -15.42 -2.04 8.00
N GLU A 104 -16.34 -2.13 8.96
CA GLU A 104 -16.64 -0.99 9.84
C GLU A 104 -15.40 -0.53 10.63
N LYS A 105 -14.57 -1.45 11.09
CA LYS A 105 -13.31 -1.13 11.77
C LYS A 105 -12.31 -0.39 10.88
N GLN A 106 -12.24 -0.73 9.59
CA GLN A 106 -11.41 0.00 8.63
C GLN A 106 -11.93 1.42 8.39
N LYS A 107 -13.25 1.60 8.33
CA LYS A 107 -13.86 2.95 8.23
C LYS A 107 -13.62 3.79 9.48
N GLU A 108 -13.73 3.19 10.66
CA GLU A 108 -13.41 3.86 11.93
C GLU A 108 -11.94 4.31 11.97
N PHE A 109 -11.02 3.44 11.55
CA PHE A 109 -9.61 3.76 11.46
C PHE A 109 -9.35 4.90 10.47
N GLN A 110 -9.92 4.82 9.26
CA GLN A 110 -9.83 5.88 8.25
C GLN A 110 -10.32 7.23 8.81
N ASN A 111 -11.45 7.24 9.50
CA ASN A 111 -12.00 8.47 10.10
C ASN A 111 -11.06 9.06 11.16
N LYS A 112 -10.46 8.23 12.01
CA LYS A 112 -9.48 8.68 13.02
C LYS A 112 -8.24 9.25 12.36
N VAL A 113 -7.68 8.57 11.38
CA VAL A 113 -6.50 9.00 10.62
C VAL A 113 -6.74 10.34 9.93
N SER A 114 -7.90 10.50 9.27
CA SER A 114 -8.26 11.73 8.59
C SER A 114 -8.44 12.91 9.56
N LYS A 115 -9.04 12.68 10.74
CA LYS A 115 -9.16 13.69 11.79
C LYS A 115 -7.80 14.13 12.35
N LEU A 116 -6.80 13.26 12.34
CA LEU A 116 -5.43 13.57 12.73
C LEU A 116 -4.63 14.29 11.62
N GLY A 117 -5.25 14.52 10.45
CA GLY A 117 -4.62 15.24 9.33
C GLY A 117 -3.76 14.36 8.44
N PHE A 118 -3.79 13.05 8.58
CA PHE A 118 -3.09 12.13 7.69
C PHE A 118 -3.98 11.68 6.52
N GLU A 119 -3.34 11.34 5.41
CA GLU A 119 -4.04 10.83 4.23
C GLU A 119 -4.22 9.31 4.30
N TYR A 120 -5.42 8.84 3.95
CA TYR A 120 -5.79 7.43 3.84
C TYR A 120 -6.42 7.20 2.46
N VAL A 121 -5.87 6.27 1.70
CA VAL A 121 -6.30 5.99 0.33
C VAL A 121 -6.63 4.51 0.16
N ILE A 122 -7.78 4.25 -0.47
CA ILE A 122 -8.18 2.90 -0.90
C ILE A 122 -7.73 2.72 -2.34
N CYS A 123 -6.90 1.72 -2.59
CA CYS A 123 -6.38 1.40 -3.91
C CYS A 123 -6.91 0.04 -4.38
N ARG A 124 -7.40 -0.01 -5.62
CA ARG A 124 -8.01 -1.20 -6.22
C ARG A 124 -7.18 -1.79 -7.36
N SER A 125 -6.11 -1.11 -7.73
CA SER A 125 -5.16 -1.56 -8.74
C SER A 125 -3.76 -1.03 -8.43
N PHE A 126 -2.77 -1.61 -9.08
CA PHE A 126 -1.40 -1.12 -9.03
C PHE A 126 -1.32 0.35 -9.51
N ASP A 127 -1.94 0.66 -10.64
CA ASP A 127 -1.89 2.00 -11.24
C ASP A 127 -2.53 3.05 -10.34
N GLN A 128 -3.67 2.75 -9.71
CA GLN A 128 -4.29 3.63 -8.72
C GLN A 128 -3.35 3.89 -7.53
N SER A 129 -2.65 2.87 -7.06
CA SER A 129 -1.70 3.00 -5.95
C SER A 129 -0.52 3.89 -6.33
N VAL A 130 0.04 3.69 -7.53
CA VAL A 130 1.13 4.52 -8.06
C VAL A 130 0.71 5.99 -8.15
N LEU A 131 -0.44 6.27 -8.78
CA LEU A 131 -0.96 7.63 -8.91
C LEU A 131 -1.20 8.31 -7.56
N ALA A 132 -1.79 7.58 -6.60
CA ALA A 132 -2.03 8.11 -5.26
C ALA A 132 -0.72 8.45 -4.54
N ILE A 133 0.26 7.57 -4.60
CA ILE A 133 1.57 7.75 -3.97
C ILE A 133 2.33 8.91 -4.63
N GLU A 134 2.42 8.95 -5.96
CA GLU A 134 3.12 10.00 -6.69
C GLU A 134 2.50 11.39 -6.40
N ARG A 135 1.17 11.48 -6.41
CA ARG A 135 0.45 12.70 -6.02
C ARG A 135 0.79 13.12 -4.60
N TRP A 136 0.74 12.20 -3.64
CA TRP A 136 1.05 12.48 -2.25
C TRP A 136 2.50 12.94 -2.07
N ILE A 137 3.47 12.24 -2.64
CA ILE A 137 4.90 12.61 -2.61
C ILE A 137 5.09 14.02 -3.19
N LYS A 138 4.43 14.34 -4.31
CA LYS A 138 4.50 15.67 -4.91
C LYS A 138 3.99 16.75 -3.95
N ILE A 139 2.86 16.53 -3.29
CA ILE A 139 2.26 17.49 -2.35
C ILE A 139 3.19 17.75 -1.15
N ILE A 140 3.77 16.72 -0.55
CA ILE A 140 4.63 16.87 0.62
C ILE A 140 6.01 17.45 0.28
N THR A 141 6.44 17.36 -0.98
CA THR A 141 7.74 17.89 -1.43
C THR A 141 7.67 19.39 -1.77
N ILE A 142 6.48 19.92 -2.06
CA ILE A 142 6.28 21.33 -2.41
C ILE A 142 6.11 22.22 -1.16
N LYS A 143 5.81 21.63 -0.01
CA LYS A 143 5.70 22.33 1.29
C LYS A 143 7.06 22.47 1.95
#